data_977883080747a91aeb2717ae16b34c31
#
_entry.id   977883080747a91aeb2717ae16b34c31
#
_cell.length_a   1.000
_cell.length_b   1.000
_cell.length_c   1.000
_cell.angle_alpha   90.00
_cell.angle_beta   90.00
_cell.angle_gamma   90.00
#
_symmetry.space_group_name_H-M   'P 1'
#
loop_
_entity.id
_entity.type
_entity.pdbx_description
1 polymer ?
#
loop_
_entity_poly.entity_id
_entity_poly.type
_entity_poly.pdbx_seq_one_letter_code
_entity_poly.pdbx_strand_id
1 'polypeptide(L)'
;MDNEANKDFMFGSLPSRAPLASAYVPMQESVEPNYPPQTAIARGTLFPGLDLPFRGMVNRPLPATPLGEVMAIDFVADELSLYLDTHRNDREAFEMYQSVLALSEEAHNRYIEMCGPIAKNDMLGMKSYTWLNDPWPWELKKARED
;
A
#
# COMPACT_ATOMS: atom_id res chain seq x y z
N MET A 1 -30.99 3.80 7.03
CA MET A 1 -30.36 5.10 6.69
C MET A 1 -28.86 4.97 6.39
N ASP A 2 -28.35 3.74 6.31
CA ASP A 2 -26.90 3.47 6.38
C ASP A 2 -26.25 3.06 5.06
N ASN A 3 -26.95 3.23 3.93
CA ASN A 3 -26.46 2.69 2.66
C ASN A 3 -26.03 3.76 1.62
N GLU A 4 -26.21 5.05 1.91
CA GLU A 4 -25.79 6.12 1.00
C GLU A 4 -24.36 6.58 1.26
N ALA A 5 -23.92 6.62 2.52
CA ALA A 5 -22.57 7.02 2.88
C ALA A 5 -21.49 6.07 2.31
N ASN A 6 -21.81 4.78 2.20
CA ASN A 6 -20.85 3.78 1.69
C ASN A 6 -20.72 3.79 0.16
N LYS A 7 -21.67 4.39 -0.58
CA LYS A 7 -21.57 4.50 -2.04
C LYS A 7 -20.60 5.59 -2.50
N ASP A 8 -20.48 6.67 -1.75
CA ASP A 8 -19.60 7.78 -2.10
C ASP A 8 -18.12 7.37 -2.04
N PHE A 9 -17.77 6.46 -1.13
CA PHE A 9 -16.41 5.94 -1.01
C PHE A 9 -16.04 4.92 -2.10
N MET A 10 -16.99 4.20 -2.64
CA MET A 10 -16.71 3.15 -3.65
C MET A 10 -16.25 3.71 -5.01
N PHE A 11 -16.54 4.95 -5.31
CA PHE A 11 -16.27 5.57 -6.62
C PHE A 11 -15.15 6.62 -6.60
N GLY A 12 -14.43 6.75 -5.48
CA GLY A 12 -13.35 7.73 -5.37
C GLY A 12 -13.82 9.18 -5.46
N SER A 13 -15.08 9.46 -5.12
CA SER A 13 -15.63 10.80 -5.00
C SER A 13 -15.57 11.27 -3.55
N LEU A 14 -15.32 12.56 -3.36
CA LEU A 14 -15.40 13.15 -2.03
C LEU A 14 -16.82 13.00 -1.48
N PRO A 15 -17.00 12.47 -0.25
CA PRO A 15 -18.30 12.48 0.39
C PRO A 15 -18.81 13.92 0.53
N SER A 16 -20.09 14.14 0.34
CA SER A 16 -20.72 15.46 0.43
C SER A 16 -20.54 16.17 1.78
N ARG A 17 -20.11 15.42 2.80
CA ARG A 17 -19.85 15.90 4.18
C ARG A 17 -18.42 15.71 4.63
N ALA A 18 -17.50 15.36 3.73
CA ALA A 18 -16.11 15.22 4.11
C ALA A 18 -15.55 16.55 4.60
N PRO A 19 -14.94 16.60 5.79
CA PRO A 19 -14.24 17.79 6.24
C PRO A 19 -13.02 18.02 5.33
N LEU A 20 -12.84 19.26 4.90
CA LEU A 20 -11.73 19.65 4.04
C LEU A 20 -10.83 20.61 4.78
N ALA A 21 -9.52 20.47 4.62
CA ALA A 21 -8.56 21.51 4.99
C ALA A 21 -8.69 22.71 4.05
N SER A 22 -8.12 23.85 4.43
CA SER A 22 -8.17 25.09 3.64
C SER A 22 -7.55 24.95 2.23
N ALA A 23 -6.73 23.93 2.00
CA ALA A 23 -6.20 23.57 0.68
C ALA A 23 -7.09 22.59 -0.12
N TYR A 24 -8.31 22.39 0.30
CA TYR A 24 -9.28 21.43 -0.29
C TYR A 24 -8.78 19.98 -0.27
N VAL A 25 -7.97 19.64 0.72
CA VAL A 25 -7.52 18.27 0.97
C VAL A 25 -8.42 17.65 2.02
N PRO A 26 -8.95 16.43 1.82
CA PRO A 26 -9.77 15.77 2.83
C PRO A 26 -8.94 15.51 4.09
N MET A 27 -9.56 15.73 5.25
CA MET A 27 -8.98 15.34 6.53
C MET A 27 -9.32 13.89 6.82
N GLN A 28 -8.33 13.16 7.32
CA GLN A 28 -8.53 11.78 7.74
C GLN A 28 -9.36 11.74 9.02
N GLU A 29 -10.38 10.92 9.02
CA GLU A 29 -11.22 10.62 10.18
C GLU A 29 -10.86 9.23 10.73
N SER A 30 -11.26 8.97 11.99
CA SER A 30 -11.14 7.66 12.62
C SER A 30 -12.15 6.69 12.00
N VAL A 31 -11.78 6.05 10.92
CA VAL A 31 -12.56 5.02 10.23
C VAL A 31 -11.69 3.82 9.93
N GLU A 32 -12.28 2.63 9.99
CA GLU A 32 -11.57 1.42 9.60
C GLU A 32 -11.16 1.46 8.13
N PRO A 33 -9.98 0.92 7.78
CA PRO A 33 -9.57 0.80 6.39
C PRO A 33 -10.51 -0.18 5.65
N ASN A 34 -11.00 0.23 4.49
CA ASN A 34 -11.98 -0.53 3.72
C ASN A 34 -11.45 -1.14 2.43
N TYR A 35 -10.31 -0.67 1.94
CA TYR A 35 -9.74 -1.22 0.72
C TYR A 35 -8.85 -2.44 1.01
N PRO A 36 -9.02 -3.53 0.23
CA PRO A 36 -8.02 -4.61 0.20
C PRO A 36 -6.66 -4.07 -0.25
N PRO A 37 -5.52 -4.67 0.19
CA PRO A 37 -4.17 -4.18 -0.12
C PRO A 37 -3.91 -3.91 -1.60
N GLN A 38 -4.36 -4.80 -2.50
CA GLN A 38 -4.20 -4.63 -3.95
C GLN A 38 -5.00 -3.45 -4.50
N THR A 39 -6.17 -3.19 -3.94
CA THR A 39 -7.01 -2.04 -4.31
C THR A 39 -6.42 -0.76 -3.74
N ALA A 40 -5.96 -0.80 -2.49
CA ALA A 40 -5.37 0.35 -1.81
C ALA A 40 -4.16 0.90 -2.59
N ILE A 41 -3.26 0.04 -3.01
CA ILE A 41 -2.09 0.48 -3.78
C ILE A 41 -2.47 1.04 -5.16
N ALA A 42 -3.48 0.48 -5.82
CA ALA A 42 -3.97 1.00 -7.09
C ALA A 42 -4.69 2.36 -6.92
N ARG A 43 -5.33 2.59 -5.79
CA ARG A 43 -6.01 3.85 -5.45
C ARG A 43 -5.08 4.89 -4.84
N GLY A 44 -3.95 4.47 -4.29
CA GLY A 44 -2.99 5.33 -3.60
C GLY A 44 -3.44 5.72 -2.19
N THR A 45 -4.37 4.97 -1.61
CA THR A 45 -4.78 5.08 -0.20
C THR A 45 -5.50 3.82 0.26
N LEU A 46 -5.35 3.51 1.55
CA LEU A 46 -6.08 2.45 2.23
C LEU A 46 -7.53 2.90 2.58
N PHE A 47 -7.74 4.20 2.70
CA PHE A 47 -8.95 4.81 3.23
C PHE A 47 -9.81 5.39 2.10
N PRO A 48 -11.03 4.89 1.86
CA PRO A 48 -11.91 5.40 0.82
C PRO A 48 -12.21 6.89 0.93
N GLY A 49 -12.26 7.44 2.13
CA GLY A 49 -12.48 8.87 2.36
C GLY A 49 -11.35 9.78 1.84
N LEU A 50 -10.16 9.23 1.59
CA LEU A 50 -9.01 9.93 1.02
C LEU A 50 -8.84 9.67 -0.48
N ASP A 51 -9.66 8.80 -1.07
CA ASP A 51 -9.61 8.47 -2.50
C ASP A 51 -10.23 9.59 -3.32
N LEU A 52 -9.39 10.40 -3.95
CA LEU A 52 -9.80 11.54 -4.75
C LEU A 52 -10.04 11.12 -6.21
N PRO A 53 -11.05 11.67 -6.90
CA PRO A 53 -11.47 11.20 -8.23
C PRO A 53 -10.38 11.32 -9.31
N PHE A 54 -9.39 12.18 -9.13
CA PHE A 54 -8.29 12.35 -10.07
C PHE A 54 -7.10 11.40 -9.85
N ARG A 55 -7.08 10.64 -8.75
CA ARG A 55 -6.03 9.65 -8.47
C ARG A 55 -6.28 8.29 -9.11
N GLY A 56 -7.50 8.01 -9.52
CA GLY A 56 -7.90 6.74 -10.13
C GLY A 56 -7.40 6.49 -11.56
N MET A 57 -6.33 7.14 -11.99
CA MET A 57 -5.80 7.00 -13.36
C MET A 57 -5.01 5.70 -13.57
N VAL A 58 -4.64 4.98 -12.53
CA VAL A 58 -3.90 3.72 -12.61
C VAL A 58 -4.81 2.56 -12.24
N ASN A 59 -5.65 2.15 -13.17
CA ASN A 59 -6.59 1.02 -13.00
C ASN A 59 -5.97 -0.35 -13.33
N ARG A 60 -4.67 -0.52 -13.21
CA ARG A 60 -4.06 -1.83 -13.44
C ARG A 60 -4.00 -2.60 -12.13
N PRO A 61 -4.53 -3.84 -12.08
CA PRO A 61 -4.35 -4.68 -10.92
C PRO A 61 -2.86 -4.89 -10.66
N LEU A 62 -2.47 -4.90 -9.40
CA LEU A 62 -1.11 -5.25 -9.01
C LEU A 62 -0.82 -6.67 -9.51
N PRO A 63 0.32 -6.91 -10.16
CA PRO A 63 0.68 -8.25 -10.58
C PRO A 63 0.72 -9.21 -9.39
N ALA A 64 0.18 -10.43 -9.55
CA ALA A 64 0.26 -11.49 -8.55
C ALA A 64 1.68 -12.09 -8.54
N THR A 65 2.65 -11.30 -8.12
CA THR A 65 4.06 -11.65 -8.01
C THR A 65 4.53 -11.48 -6.57
N PRO A 66 5.61 -12.15 -6.14
CA PRO A 66 6.19 -11.93 -4.81
C PRO A 66 6.50 -10.47 -4.53
N LEU A 67 6.99 -9.72 -5.51
CA LEU A 67 7.21 -8.28 -5.38
C LEU A 67 5.90 -7.52 -5.18
N GLY A 68 4.86 -7.88 -5.94
CA GLY A 68 3.54 -7.27 -5.80
C GLY A 68 2.93 -7.50 -4.41
N GLU A 69 3.16 -8.68 -3.83
CA GLU A 69 2.74 -8.99 -2.45
C GLU A 69 3.45 -8.07 -1.43
N VAL A 70 4.79 -7.98 -1.51
CA VAL A 70 5.59 -7.10 -0.65
C VAL A 70 5.10 -5.66 -0.77
N MET A 71 5.01 -5.13 -1.99
CA MET A 71 4.55 -3.76 -2.23
C MET A 71 3.17 -3.48 -1.63
N ALA A 72 2.24 -4.43 -1.72
CA ALA A 72 0.88 -4.24 -1.19
C ALA A 72 0.85 -4.23 0.34
N ILE A 73 1.62 -5.11 0.98
CA ILE A 73 1.66 -5.20 2.45
C ILE A 73 2.41 -3.98 3.03
N ASP A 74 3.55 -3.62 2.46
CA ASP A 74 4.32 -2.45 2.89
C ASP A 74 3.50 -1.17 2.75
N PHE A 75 2.76 -1.02 1.65
CA PHE A 75 1.86 0.12 1.48
C PHE A 75 0.81 0.23 2.60
N VAL A 76 0.23 -0.90 3.02
CA VAL A 76 -0.72 -0.91 4.14
C VAL A 76 -0.04 -0.54 5.46
N ALA A 77 1.19 -1.01 5.68
CA ALA A 77 1.98 -0.65 6.88
C ALA A 77 2.27 0.85 6.91
N ASP A 78 2.67 1.44 5.78
CA ASP A 78 2.94 2.87 5.67
C ASP A 78 1.68 3.71 5.92
N GLU A 79 0.53 3.35 5.33
CA GLU A 79 -0.75 4.04 5.53
C GLU A 79 -1.22 3.98 7.00
N LEU A 80 -1.06 2.82 7.66
CA LEU A 80 -1.40 2.68 9.09
C LEU A 80 -0.42 3.48 9.98
N SER A 81 0.85 3.53 9.61
CA SER A 81 1.84 4.35 10.32
C SER A 81 1.46 5.83 10.26
N LEU A 82 1.14 6.35 9.08
CA LEU A 82 0.71 7.72 8.88
C LEU A 82 -0.60 8.04 9.63
N TYR A 83 -1.53 7.10 9.65
CA TYR A 83 -2.75 7.22 10.44
C TYR A 83 -2.45 7.35 11.94
N LEU A 84 -1.58 6.50 12.47
CA LEU A 84 -1.22 6.48 13.89
C LEU A 84 -0.47 7.74 14.33
N ASP A 85 0.23 8.43 13.43
CA ASP A 85 0.88 9.71 13.73
C ASP A 85 -0.13 10.77 14.23
N THR A 86 -1.36 10.70 13.73
CA THR A 86 -2.45 11.60 14.14
C THR A 86 -3.43 10.97 15.12
N HIS A 87 -3.50 9.63 15.16
CA HIS A 87 -4.43 8.85 15.99
C HIS A 87 -3.70 7.89 16.94
N ARG A 88 -2.67 8.37 17.59
CA ARG A 88 -1.74 7.56 18.42
C ARG A 88 -2.36 6.74 19.55
N ASN A 89 -3.60 7.05 19.95
CA ASN A 89 -4.33 6.36 21.02
C ASN A 89 -5.32 5.31 20.46
N ASP A 90 -5.39 5.16 19.13
CA ASP A 90 -6.22 4.15 18.49
C ASP A 90 -5.55 2.79 18.64
N ARG A 91 -6.06 2.03 19.61
CA ARG A 91 -5.50 0.73 19.97
C ARG A 91 -5.73 -0.31 18.89
N GLU A 92 -6.89 -0.28 18.24
CA GLU A 92 -7.26 -1.24 17.22
C GLU A 92 -6.39 -1.06 15.96
N ALA A 93 -6.20 0.18 15.53
CA ALA A 93 -5.29 0.51 14.44
C ALA A 93 -3.84 0.10 14.77
N PHE A 94 -3.41 0.25 16.01
CA PHE A 94 -2.08 -0.17 16.43
C PHE A 94 -1.91 -1.69 16.43
N GLU A 95 -2.90 -2.44 16.89
CA GLU A 95 -2.89 -3.92 16.85
C GLU A 95 -2.88 -4.41 15.39
N MET A 96 -3.63 -3.76 14.51
CA MET A 96 -3.61 -4.03 13.06
C MET A 96 -2.23 -3.73 12.46
N TYR A 97 -1.65 -2.58 12.76
CA TYR A 97 -0.31 -2.20 12.31
C TYR A 97 0.74 -3.24 12.68
N GLN A 98 0.75 -3.71 13.94
CA GLN A 98 1.66 -4.76 14.38
C GLN A 98 1.48 -6.06 13.61
N SER A 99 0.24 -6.43 13.31
CA SER A 99 -0.07 -7.63 12.52
C SER A 99 0.43 -7.50 11.07
N VAL A 100 0.26 -6.32 10.48
CA VAL A 100 0.73 -6.03 9.11
C VAL A 100 2.25 -6.01 9.05
N LEU A 101 2.95 -5.49 10.06
CA LEU A 101 4.41 -5.54 10.13
C LEU A 101 4.95 -6.98 10.16
N ALA A 102 4.29 -7.88 10.90
CA ALA A 102 4.67 -9.30 10.92
C ALA A 102 4.47 -9.95 9.54
N LEU A 103 3.36 -9.64 8.86
CA LEU A 103 3.12 -10.11 7.48
C LEU A 103 4.13 -9.54 6.49
N SER A 104 4.53 -8.27 6.64
CA SER A 104 5.56 -7.65 5.81
C SER A 104 6.89 -8.38 5.95
N GLU A 105 7.34 -8.68 7.17
CA GLU A 105 8.56 -9.44 7.41
C GLU A 105 8.52 -10.82 6.74
N GLU A 106 7.40 -11.53 6.84
CA GLU A 106 7.22 -12.82 6.18
C GLU A 106 7.26 -12.69 4.64
N ALA A 107 6.62 -11.68 4.08
CA ALA A 107 6.59 -11.44 2.64
C ALA A 107 7.99 -11.09 2.10
N HIS A 108 8.72 -10.23 2.81
CA HIS A 108 10.12 -9.89 2.50
C HIS A 108 11.01 -11.13 2.51
N ASN A 109 10.93 -11.97 3.54
CA ASN A 109 11.70 -13.19 3.63
C ASN A 109 11.41 -14.15 2.46
N ARG A 110 10.13 -14.34 2.11
CA ARG A 110 9.74 -15.14 0.93
C ARG A 110 10.30 -14.57 -0.36
N TYR A 111 10.23 -13.24 -0.52
CA TYR A 111 10.78 -12.58 -1.69
C TYR A 111 12.30 -12.81 -1.80
N ILE A 112 13.04 -12.60 -0.73
CA ILE A 112 14.50 -12.76 -0.69
C ILE A 112 14.89 -14.20 -1.05
N GLU A 113 14.18 -15.20 -0.55
CA GLU A 113 14.43 -16.60 -0.85
C GLU A 113 14.17 -16.94 -2.34
N MET A 114 13.14 -16.34 -2.94
CA MET A 114 12.71 -16.67 -4.31
C MET A 114 13.39 -15.82 -5.38
N CYS A 115 13.60 -14.56 -5.10
CA CYS A 115 13.96 -13.54 -6.09
C CYS A 115 15.33 -12.89 -5.83
N GLY A 116 15.79 -12.87 -4.57
CA GLY A 116 17.02 -12.21 -4.17
C GLY A 116 16.80 -10.95 -3.31
N PRO A 117 17.86 -10.23 -2.98
CA PRO A 117 17.82 -9.11 -2.04
C PRO A 117 17.04 -7.92 -2.60
N ILE A 118 16.18 -7.30 -1.78
CA ILE A 118 15.50 -6.03 -2.07
C ILE A 118 16.31 -4.85 -1.51
N ALA A 119 16.89 -5.03 -0.32
CA ALA A 119 17.64 -4.01 0.37
C ALA A 119 19.12 -4.42 0.53
N LYS A 120 19.98 -3.43 0.71
CA LYS A 120 21.43 -3.70 0.91
C LYS A 120 21.70 -4.60 2.13
N ASN A 121 20.87 -4.53 3.15
CA ASN A 121 21.02 -5.33 4.36
C ASN A 121 20.75 -6.82 4.12
N ASP A 122 19.94 -7.14 3.10
CA ASP A 122 19.62 -8.53 2.72
C ASP A 122 20.82 -9.24 2.11
N MET A 123 21.85 -8.48 1.75
CA MET A 123 23.13 -9.04 1.31
C MET A 123 23.92 -9.71 2.45
N LEU A 124 23.52 -9.49 3.71
CA LEU A 124 24.19 -10.10 4.86
C LEU A 124 24.03 -11.63 4.80
N GLY A 125 25.14 -12.34 4.76
CA GLY A 125 25.15 -13.81 4.65
C GLY A 125 25.08 -14.36 3.23
N MET A 126 24.93 -13.54 2.22
CA MET A 126 25.02 -13.96 0.81
C MET A 126 26.42 -14.41 0.45
N LYS A 127 26.53 -15.43 -0.41
CA LYS A 127 27.85 -15.98 -0.84
C LYS A 127 28.53 -15.15 -1.91
N SER A 128 27.78 -14.30 -2.63
CA SER A 128 28.29 -13.46 -3.71
C SER A 128 27.49 -12.16 -3.78
N TYR A 129 28.08 -11.11 -4.38
CA TYR A 129 27.42 -9.84 -4.58
C TYR A 129 26.48 -9.91 -5.79
N THR A 130 25.21 -10.13 -5.54
CA THR A 130 24.17 -10.32 -6.56
C THR A 130 23.36 -9.07 -6.85
N TRP A 131 23.57 -7.99 -6.11
CA TRP A 131 22.83 -6.74 -6.20
C TRP A 131 22.75 -6.13 -7.61
N LEU A 132 23.79 -6.34 -8.41
CA LEU A 132 23.86 -5.83 -9.78
C LEU A 132 23.26 -6.77 -10.83
N ASN A 133 22.71 -7.92 -10.43
CA ASN A 133 22.11 -8.88 -11.34
C ASN A 133 20.69 -8.47 -11.79
N ASP A 134 20.04 -7.59 -11.04
CA ASP A 134 18.75 -7.06 -11.41
C ASP A 134 18.88 -5.97 -12.48
N PRO A 135 17.88 -5.84 -13.37
CA PRO A 135 17.93 -4.81 -14.40
C PRO A 135 17.92 -3.43 -13.76
N TRP A 136 18.75 -2.55 -14.28
CA TRP A 136 18.72 -1.14 -13.90
C TRP A 136 17.34 -0.52 -14.22
N PRO A 137 16.89 0.53 -13.51
CA PRO A 137 15.58 1.15 -13.74
C PRO A 137 15.32 1.60 -15.19
N TRP A 138 16.38 1.86 -15.94
CA TRP A 138 16.34 2.23 -17.37
C TRP A 138 16.44 1.05 -18.34
N GLU A 139 16.71 -0.16 -17.84
CA GLU A 139 16.74 -1.38 -18.62
C GLU A 139 15.35 -2.04 -18.60
N LEU A 140 14.42 -1.48 -19.37
CA LEU A 140 13.11 -2.11 -19.55
C LEU A 140 13.31 -3.45 -20.29
N LYS A 141 13.17 -4.57 -19.60
CA LYS A 141 12.96 -5.84 -20.27
C LYS A 141 11.67 -5.69 -21.08
N LYS A 142 11.77 -5.75 -22.41
CA LYS A 142 10.59 -5.92 -23.25
C LYS A 142 9.82 -7.11 -22.67
N ALA A 143 8.54 -6.88 -22.34
CA ALA A 143 7.65 -7.97 -21.96
C ALA A 143 7.81 -9.04 -23.04
N ARG A 144 8.17 -10.26 -22.65
CA ARG A 144 8.13 -11.38 -23.57
C ARG A 144 6.67 -11.48 -23.99
N GLU A 145 6.43 -11.18 -25.25
CA GLU A 145 5.26 -11.63 -25.96
C GLU A 145 5.39 -13.17 -26.05
N ASP A 146 4.71 -13.87 -25.16
CA ASP A 146 4.39 -15.28 -25.26
C ASP A 146 2.90 -15.42 -25.52
#